data_18efbf50175931cb780400465ad70efb
#
_entry.id   18efbf50175931cb780400465ad70efb
#
_cell.length_a   1.000
_cell.length_b   1.000
_cell.length_c   1.000
_cell.angle_alpha   90.00
_cell.angle_beta   90.00
_cell.angle_gamma   90.00
#
_symmetry.space_group_name_H-M   'P 1'
#
loop_
_entity.id
_entity.type
_entity.pdbx_description
1 polymer ?
#
loop_
_entity_poly.entity_id
_entity_poly.type
_entity_poly.pdbx_seq_one_letter_code
_entity_poly.pdbx_strand_id
1 'polypeptide(L)'
;MKRIVFLTFCLFCTVATLLAQDDDAKYATHLLEVGTTAPVLTLPTINGETLSLNDFRGKYVVLEFWASWCPDCRKITPKVDELGAKYADHGVAFIHVSFDTQKEAWTQYVQQNWKNKQAYHVCNFEKMKESKVAKDFQIKWIPSFYLINPEGKIVMRTVMVEKIEKKLAELMQLSKSCCRLKAK
;
A
#
# COMPACT_ATOMS: atom_id res chain seq x y z
N MET A 1 42.21 56.22 18.55
CA MET A 1 41.85 54.89 19.09
C MET A 1 40.41 54.56 18.60
N LYS A 2 40.30 53.77 17.51
CA LYS A 2 39.03 53.41 16.88
C LYS A 2 38.60 52.06 17.46
N ARG A 3 37.45 52.04 18.18
CA ARG A 3 36.85 50.81 18.67
C ARG A 3 36.05 50.18 17.55
N ILE A 4 36.50 49.01 17.09
CA ILE A 4 35.78 48.16 16.14
C ILE A 4 34.78 47.31 16.94
N VAL A 5 33.49 47.57 16.74
CA VAL A 5 32.40 46.75 17.30
C VAL A 5 32.16 45.60 16.29
N PHE A 6 32.53 44.37 16.67
CA PHE A 6 32.16 43.17 15.94
C PHE A 6 30.68 42.82 16.26
N LEU A 7 29.80 43.10 15.33
CA LEU A 7 28.44 42.57 15.35
C LEU A 7 28.49 41.11 14.89
N THR A 8 28.44 40.19 15.84
CA THR A 8 28.19 38.78 15.56
C THR A 8 26.72 38.60 15.21
N PHE A 9 26.45 38.50 13.89
CA PHE A 9 25.12 38.13 13.36
C PHE A 9 24.95 36.62 13.53
N CYS A 10 24.29 36.22 14.62
CA CYS A 10 23.91 34.83 14.86
C CYS A 10 22.78 34.49 13.91
N LEU A 11 23.13 33.85 12.78
CA LEU A 11 22.16 33.30 11.81
C LEU A 11 21.49 32.10 12.47
N PHE A 12 20.33 32.34 13.08
CA PHE A 12 19.44 31.28 13.56
C PHE A 12 18.85 30.57 12.33
N CYS A 13 19.55 29.54 11.88
CA CYS A 13 19.05 28.64 10.85
C CYS A 13 17.93 27.79 11.49
N THR A 14 16.70 28.27 11.46
CA THR A 14 15.52 27.49 11.81
C THR A 14 15.35 26.42 10.72
N VAL A 15 15.86 25.22 10.99
CA VAL A 15 15.51 24.03 10.23
C VAL A 15 14.04 23.77 10.51
N ALA A 16 13.17 24.28 9.66
CA ALA A 16 11.78 23.88 9.61
C ALA A 16 11.78 22.41 9.17
N THR A 17 11.76 21.50 10.14
CA THR A 17 11.41 20.12 9.89
C THR A 17 9.98 20.14 9.37
N LEU A 18 9.80 19.96 8.05
CA LEU A 18 8.50 19.61 7.48
C LEU A 18 8.15 18.27 8.13
N LEU A 19 7.33 18.34 9.18
CA LEU A 19 6.65 17.17 9.70
C LEU A 19 5.72 16.70 8.58
N ALA A 20 6.11 15.67 7.86
CA ALA A 20 5.22 15.01 6.92
C ALA A 20 3.95 14.62 7.70
N GLN A 21 2.82 15.16 7.27
CA GLN A 21 1.54 14.90 7.93
C GLN A 21 1.29 13.40 7.93
N ASP A 22 1.10 12.80 9.11
CA ASP A 22 0.79 11.38 9.23
C ASP A 22 -0.71 11.18 8.99
N ASP A 23 -1.07 10.94 7.74
CA ASP A 23 -2.46 10.73 7.32
C ASP A 23 -3.11 9.49 7.97
N ASP A 24 -2.32 8.54 8.48
CA ASP A 24 -2.84 7.38 9.19
C ASP A 24 -3.58 7.77 10.47
N ALA A 25 -3.13 8.80 11.18
CA ALA A 25 -3.80 9.28 12.39
C ALA A 25 -5.24 9.73 12.11
N LYS A 26 -5.53 10.17 10.89
CA LYS A 26 -6.85 10.64 10.47
C LYS A 26 -7.66 9.58 9.71
N TYR A 27 -7.01 8.86 8.80
CA TYR A 27 -7.71 8.04 7.80
C TYR A 27 -7.56 6.52 8.00
N ALA A 28 -6.59 6.05 8.83
CA ALA A 28 -6.36 4.62 9.06
C ALA A 28 -6.90 4.10 10.40
N THR A 29 -7.46 4.96 11.25
CA THR A 29 -7.91 4.60 12.61
C THR A 29 -9.02 3.55 12.64
N HIS A 30 -9.79 3.44 11.57
CA HIS A 30 -10.91 2.50 11.46
C HIS A 30 -10.51 1.17 10.78
N LEU A 31 -9.31 1.10 10.21
CA LEU A 31 -8.83 -0.12 9.57
C LEU A 31 -8.63 -1.24 10.61
N LEU A 32 -8.76 -2.50 10.17
CA LEU A 32 -8.57 -3.67 11.02
C LEU A 32 -7.22 -3.65 11.73
N GLU A 33 -7.18 -4.09 12.98
CA GLU A 33 -5.98 -4.06 13.82
C GLU A 33 -4.89 -5.02 13.32
N VAL A 34 -3.64 -4.63 13.52
CA VAL A 34 -2.47 -5.49 13.30
C VAL A 34 -2.58 -6.74 14.19
N GLY A 35 -2.24 -7.91 13.64
CA GLY A 35 -2.41 -9.21 14.27
C GLY A 35 -3.73 -9.91 13.94
N THR A 36 -4.72 -9.18 13.42
CA THR A 36 -6.00 -9.75 12.96
C THR A 36 -5.76 -10.65 11.75
N THR A 37 -6.46 -11.78 11.67
CA THR A 37 -6.51 -12.59 10.46
C THR A 37 -7.28 -11.81 9.38
N ALA A 38 -6.70 -11.68 8.19
CA ALA A 38 -7.35 -10.98 7.08
C ALA A 38 -8.67 -11.67 6.73
N PRO A 39 -9.76 -10.91 6.52
CA PRO A 39 -11.05 -11.46 6.08
C PRO A 39 -10.92 -12.24 4.77
N VAL A 40 -11.88 -13.13 4.52
CA VAL A 40 -11.97 -13.83 3.24
C VAL A 40 -12.24 -12.83 2.13
N LEU A 41 -11.39 -12.88 1.11
CA LEU A 41 -11.55 -12.13 -0.13
C LEU A 41 -11.60 -13.11 -1.29
N THR A 42 -12.67 -13.05 -2.08
CA THR A 42 -12.80 -13.82 -3.33
C THR A 42 -13.51 -12.93 -4.35
N LEU A 43 -12.80 -12.53 -5.40
CA LEU A 43 -13.25 -11.56 -6.39
C LEU A 43 -12.82 -11.96 -7.80
N PRO A 44 -13.57 -11.54 -8.83
CA PRO A 44 -13.15 -11.72 -10.22
C PRO A 44 -11.98 -10.80 -10.55
N THR A 45 -11.01 -11.35 -11.29
CA THR A 45 -9.91 -10.62 -11.87
C THR A 45 -10.32 -9.87 -13.14
N ILE A 46 -9.45 -9.01 -13.63
CA ILE A 46 -9.63 -8.31 -14.92
C ILE A 46 -9.79 -9.28 -16.10
N ASN A 47 -9.24 -10.49 -16.00
CA ASN A 47 -9.32 -11.53 -17.01
C ASN A 47 -10.55 -12.45 -16.84
N GLY A 48 -11.37 -12.20 -15.82
CA GLY A 48 -12.59 -12.99 -15.52
C GLY A 48 -12.33 -14.24 -14.69
N GLU A 49 -11.11 -14.51 -14.27
CA GLU A 49 -10.77 -15.59 -13.35
C GLU A 49 -11.16 -15.22 -11.92
N THR A 50 -11.42 -16.20 -11.06
CA THR A 50 -11.66 -15.96 -9.64
C THR A 50 -10.33 -15.98 -8.87
N LEU A 51 -10.03 -14.92 -8.11
CA LEU A 51 -8.89 -14.85 -7.22
C LEU A 51 -9.37 -14.95 -5.78
N SER A 52 -8.73 -15.80 -4.99
CA SER A 52 -8.92 -15.88 -3.53
C SER A 52 -7.67 -15.42 -2.80
N LEU A 53 -7.83 -14.61 -1.75
CA LEU A 53 -6.70 -14.22 -0.89
C LEU A 53 -6.01 -15.45 -0.26
N ASN A 54 -6.73 -16.55 -0.06
CA ASN A 54 -6.15 -17.79 0.46
C ASN A 54 -5.15 -18.45 -0.50
N ASP A 55 -5.22 -18.17 -1.80
CA ASP A 55 -4.26 -18.70 -2.80
C ASP A 55 -2.84 -18.12 -2.61
N PHE A 56 -2.72 -17.09 -1.77
CA PHE A 56 -1.46 -16.40 -1.47
C PHE A 56 -0.87 -16.80 -0.11
N ARG A 57 -1.37 -17.86 0.52
CA ARG A 57 -0.73 -18.41 1.73
C ARG A 57 0.73 -18.76 1.45
N GLY A 58 1.62 -18.48 2.40
CA GLY A 58 3.06 -18.63 2.21
C GLY A 58 3.77 -17.43 1.56
N LYS A 59 3.02 -16.39 1.13
CA LYS A 59 3.56 -15.16 0.56
C LYS A 59 3.14 -13.94 1.39
N TYR A 60 3.93 -12.87 1.34
CA TYR A 60 3.46 -11.56 1.74
C TYR A 60 2.48 -11.02 0.69
N VAL A 61 1.42 -10.34 1.13
CA VAL A 61 0.46 -9.69 0.24
C VAL A 61 0.34 -8.23 0.60
N VAL A 62 0.55 -7.35 -0.38
CA VAL A 62 0.11 -5.95 -0.32
C VAL A 62 -1.28 -5.90 -0.92
N LEU A 63 -2.29 -5.65 -0.08
CA LEU A 63 -3.67 -5.50 -0.48
C LEU A 63 -4.00 -4.02 -0.51
N GLU A 64 -4.22 -3.46 -1.70
CA GLU A 64 -4.62 -2.08 -1.92
C GLU A 64 -6.12 -1.99 -2.19
N PHE A 65 -6.80 -1.05 -1.57
CA PHE A 65 -8.17 -0.64 -1.89
C PHE A 65 -8.16 0.72 -2.56
N TRP A 66 -8.73 0.80 -3.76
CA TRP A 66 -8.64 1.96 -4.62
C TRP A 66 -9.83 2.11 -5.57
N ALA A 67 -9.81 3.11 -6.44
CA ALA A 67 -10.71 3.22 -7.59
C ALA A 67 -10.10 4.11 -8.67
N SER A 68 -10.47 3.90 -9.92
CA SER A 68 -9.99 4.72 -11.05
C SER A 68 -10.48 6.17 -11.01
N TRP A 69 -11.61 6.43 -10.38
CA TRP A 69 -12.18 7.77 -10.17
C TRP A 69 -11.59 8.51 -8.97
N CYS A 70 -10.77 7.86 -8.12
CA CYS A 70 -10.18 8.46 -6.92
C CYS A 70 -8.91 9.26 -7.27
N PRO A 71 -8.87 10.59 -7.06
CA PRO A 71 -7.70 11.39 -7.41
C PRO A 71 -6.44 11.02 -6.64
N ASP A 72 -6.56 10.76 -5.33
CA ASP A 72 -5.43 10.39 -4.48
C ASP A 72 -4.86 9.01 -4.86
N CYS A 73 -5.72 8.06 -5.21
CA CYS A 73 -5.30 6.75 -5.72
C CYS A 73 -4.53 6.89 -7.03
N ARG A 74 -5.04 7.69 -7.97
CA ARG A 74 -4.38 7.95 -9.26
C ARG A 74 -3.00 8.58 -9.10
N LYS A 75 -2.85 9.47 -8.14
CA LYS A 75 -1.57 10.14 -7.84
C LYS A 75 -0.49 9.15 -7.42
N ILE A 76 -0.83 8.12 -6.65
CA ILE A 76 0.12 7.13 -6.13
C ILE A 76 0.25 5.88 -7.00
N THR A 77 -0.63 5.66 -7.99
CA THR A 77 -0.60 4.49 -8.89
C THR A 77 0.80 4.21 -9.45
N PRO A 78 1.57 5.18 -9.98
CA PRO A 78 2.90 4.90 -10.51
C PRO A 78 3.86 4.34 -9.46
N LYS A 79 3.77 4.83 -8.23
CA LYS A 79 4.61 4.36 -7.12
C LYS A 79 4.23 2.96 -6.67
N VAL A 80 2.93 2.66 -6.58
CA VAL A 80 2.44 1.32 -6.22
C VAL A 80 2.82 0.30 -7.29
N ASP A 81 2.71 0.66 -8.57
CA ASP A 81 3.10 -0.18 -9.71
C ASP A 81 4.61 -0.49 -9.69
N GLU A 82 5.46 0.52 -9.45
CA GLU A 82 6.90 0.35 -9.27
C GLU A 82 7.24 -0.59 -8.11
N LEU A 83 6.58 -0.43 -6.96
CA LEU A 83 6.78 -1.32 -5.82
C LEU A 83 6.36 -2.75 -6.12
N GLY A 84 5.23 -2.94 -6.80
CA GLY A 84 4.78 -4.24 -7.25
C GLY A 84 5.81 -4.94 -8.13
N ALA A 85 6.34 -4.24 -9.13
CA ALA A 85 7.38 -4.77 -10.00
C ALA A 85 8.68 -5.08 -9.23
N LYS A 86 9.10 -4.21 -8.32
CA LYS A 86 10.32 -4.36 -7.51
C LYS A 86 10.29 -5.59 -6.60
N TYR A 87 9.14 -5.91 -6.01
CA TYR A 87 9.02 -6.97 -5.00
C TYR A 87 8.37 -8.25 -5.51
N ALA A 88 7.92 -8.31 -6.76
CA ALA A 88 7.29 -9.50 -7.35
C ALA A 88 8.18 -10.76 -7.23
N ASP A 89 9.46 -10.66 -7.59
CA ASP A 89 10.42 -11.77 -7.54
C ASP A 89 10.92 -12.08 -6.12
N HIS A 90 10.44 -11.31 -5.11
CA HIS A 90 10.78 -11.49 -3.71
C HIS A 90 9.67 -12.19 -2.89
N GLY A 91 8.70 -12.79 -3.57
CA GLY A 91 7.60 -13.50 -2.91
C GLY A 91 6.55 -12.58 -2.30
N VAL A 92 6.41 -11.35 -2.80
CA VAL A 92 5.36 -10.40 -2.42
C VAL A 92 4.33 -10.30 -3.54
N ALA A 93 3.08 -10.62 -3.25
CA ALA A 93 1.98 -10.43 -4.19
C ALA A 93 1.33 -9.04 -3.97
N PHE A 94 0.99 -8.37 -5.06
CA PHE A 94 0.22 -7.13 -5.04
C PHE A 94 -1.17 -7.38 -5.58
N ILE A 95 -2.20 -7.13 -4.77
CA ILE A 95 -3.62 -7.31 -5.11
C ILE A 95 -4.31 -5.96 -4.98
N HIS A 96 -4.85 -5.47 -6.08
CA HIS A 96 -5.52 -4.17 -6.20
C HIS A 96 -7.03 -4.38 -6.28
N VAL A 97 -7.73 -4.14 -5.16
CA VAL A 97 -9.19 -4.25 -5.04
C VAL A 97 -9.82 -2.92 -5.41
N SER A 98 -10.54 -2.89 -6.51
CA SER A 98 -11.20 -1.68 -6.99
C SER A 98 -12.65 -1.57 -6.51
N PHE A 99 -13.09 -0.33 -6.23
CA PHE A 99 -14.49 0.06 -5.99
C PHE A 99 -15.09 0.80 -7.18
N ASP A 100 -14.60 0.52 -8.39
CA ASP A 100 -15.24 0.99 -9.61
C ASP A 100 -16.59 0.29 -9.83
N THR A 101 -17.55 1.03 -10.38
CA THR A 101 -18.88 0.48 -10.74
C THR A 101 -19.05 0.29 -12.24
N GLN A 102 -18.08 0.77 -13.04
CA GLN A 102 -18.09 0.70 -14.49
C GLN A 102 -16.90 -0.12 -14.98
N LYS A 103 -17.18 -1.28 -15.54
CA LYS A 103 -16.15 -2.23 -15.97
C LYS A 103 -15.22 -1.64 -17.02
N GLU A 104 -15.76 -0.94 -17.98
CA GLU A 104 -15.02 -0.34 -19.09
C GLU A 104 -14.02 0.72 -18.60
N ALA A 105 -14.46 1.63 -17.72
CA ALA A 105 -13.62 2.67 -17.14
C ALA A 105 -12.48 2.10 -16.30
N TRP A 106 -12.78 1.11 -15.47
CA TRP A 106 -11.80 0.39 -14.68
C TRP A 106 -10.77 -0.34 -15.56
N THR A 107 -11.24 -1.14 -16.52
CA THR A 107 -10.36 -1.90 -17.43
C THR A 107 -9.45 -0.98 -18.21
N GLN A 108 -10.00 0.12 -18.78
CA GLN A 108 -9.23 1.11 -19.51
C GLN A 108 -8.14 1.74 -18.62
N TYR A 109 -8.50 2.14 -17.39
CA TYR A 109 -7.54 2.73 -16.48
C TYR A 109 -6.40 1.76 -16.12
N VAL A 110 -6.73 0.50 -15.79
CA VAL A 110 -5.74 -0.53 -15.49
C VAL A 110 -4.79 -0.75 -16.67
N GLN A 111 -5.31 -0.91 -17.87
CA GLN A 111 -4.49 -1.15 -19.07
C GLN A 111 -3.55 0.01 -19.39
N GLN A 112 -3.96 1.24 -19.15
CA GLN A 112 -3.19 2.43 -19.48
C GLN A 112 -2.15 2.81 -18.44
N ASN A 113 -2.40 2.55 -17.16
CA ASN A 113 -1.63 3.12 -16.06
C ASN A 113 -0.82 2.09 -15.25
N TRP A 114 -1.17 0.79 -15.32
CA TRP A 114 -0.45 -0.27 -14.64
C TRP A 114 0.43 -1.05 -15.60
N LYS A 115 1.75 -1.06 -15.32
CA LYS A 115 2.77 -1.70 -16.18
C LYS A 115 3.21 -3.06 -15.65
N ASN A 116 3.12 -3.25 -14.33
CA ASN A 116 3.46 -4.51 -13.68
C ASN A 116 2.44 -5.59 -14.02
N LYS A 117 2.84 -6.56 -14.86
CA LYS A 117 1.98 -7.67 -15.30
C LYS A 117 1.82 -8.79 -14.26
N GLN A 118 2.58 -8.75 -13.17
CA GLN A 118 2.51 -9.73 -12.07
C GLN A 118 1.55 -9.28 -10.95
N ALA A 119 0.99 -8.06 -11.04
CA ALA A 119 -0.01 -7.57 -10.12
C ALA A 119 -1.41 -8.11 -10.46
N TYR A 120 -2.23 -8.28 -9.44
CA TYR A 120 -3.60 -8.80 -9.58
C TYR A 120 -4.60 -7.66 -9.41
N HIS A 121 -5.42 -7.44 -10.41
CA HIS A 121 -6.50 -6.44 -10.38
C HIS A 121 -7.84 -7.14 -10.27
N VAL A 122 -8.60 -6.83 -9.22
CA VAL A 122 -9.90 -7.43 -8.91
C VAL A 122 -10.96 -6.38 -8.65
N CYS A 123 -12.19 -6.65 -9.08
CA CYS A 123 -13.33 -5.75 -8.90
C CYS A 123 -14.65 -6.53 -9.01
N ASN A 124 -15.62 -6.25 -8.14
CA ASN A 124 -16.99 -6.78 -8.25
C ASN A 124 -18.01 -5.73 -8.68
N PHE A 125 -17.55 -4.53 -9.06
CA PHE A 125 -18.36 -3.43 -9.57
C PHE A 125 -19.44 -2.92 -8.59
N GLU A 126 -19.18 -3.06 -7.30
CA GLU A 126 -20.03 -2.54 -6.23
C GLU A 126 -19.53 -1.19 -5.73
N LYS A 127 -20.44 -0.29 -5.38
CA LYS A 127 -20.08 0.95 -4.70
C LYS A 127 -19.42 0.64 -3.36
N MET A 128 -18.36 1.35 -3.02
CA MET A 128 -17.59 1.12 -1.79
C MET A 128 -18.46 1.00 -0.53
N LYS A 129 -19.46 1.89 -0.34
CA LYS A 129 -20.34 1.90 0.84
C LYS A 129 -21.27 0.68 0.92
N GLU A 130 -21.58 0.06 -0.20
CA GLU A 130 -22.47 -1.09 -0.32
C GLU A 130 -21.70 -2.41 -0.28
N SER A 131 -20.43 -2.37 -0.70
CA SER A 131 -19.56 -3.54 -0.87
C SER A 131 -19.37 -4.32 0.44
N LYS A 132 -19.57 -5.62 0.35
CA LYS A 132 -19.26 -6.55 1.44
C LYS A 132 -17.77 -6.51 1.77
N VAL A 133 -16.91 -6.42 0.76
CA VAL A 133 -15.45 -6.36 0.94
C VAL A 133 -15.07 -5.11 1.72
N ALA A 134 -15.64 -3.94 1.39
CA ALA A 134 -15.37 -2.72 2.15
C ALA A 134 -15.80 -2.84 3.62
N LYS A 135 -16.92 -3.51 3.91
CA LYS A 135 -17.39 -3.75 5.27
C LYS A 135 -16.50 -4.70 6.03
N ASP A 136 -16.13 -5.84 5.43
CA ASP A 136 -15.30 -6.87 6.05
C ASP A 136 -13.90 -6.35 6.36
N PHE A 137 -13.30 -5.55 5.48
CA PHE A 137 -11.98 -4.92 5.66
C PHE A 137 -12.05 -3.53 6.31
N GLN A 138 -13.24 -3.08 6.75
CA GLN A 138 -13.49 -1.79 7.39
C GLN A 138 -12.97 -0.59 6.58
N ILE A 139 -13.09 -0.65 5.25
CA ILE A 139 -12.64 0.43 4.35
C ILE A 139 -13.66 1.57 4.35
N LYS A 140 -13.23 2.73 4.82
CA LYS A 140 -14.03 3.98 4.82
C LYS A 140 -13.37 5.08 3.98
N TRP A 141 -12.10 4.89 3.64
CA TRP A 141 -11.27 5.80 2.85
C TRP A 141 -10.43 5.04 1.84
N ILE A 142 -10.13 5.64 0.69
CA ILE A 142 -9.20 5.14 -0.31
C ILE A 142 -8.23 6.27 -0.75
N PRO A 143 -6.94 5.96 -1.00
CA PRO A 143 -6.36 4.63 -0.95
C PRO A 143 -6.22 4.10 0.48
N SER A 144 -6.34 2.78 0.67
CA SER A 144 -6.03 2.09 1.93
C SER A 144 -5.27 0.81 1.65
N PHE A 145 -4.33 0.48 2.54
CA PHE A 145 -3.44 -0.66 2.37
C PHE A 145 -3.43 -1.56 3.59
N TYR A 146 -3.37 -2.86 3.34
CA TYR A 146 -2.92 -3.86 4.30
C TYR A 146 -1.68 -4.58 3.78
N LEU A 147 -0.71 -4.79 4.66
CA LEU A 147 0.33 -5.78 4.43
C LEU A 147 -0.02 -7.03 5.25
N ILE A 148 -0.16 -8.15 4.55
CA ILE A 148 -0.56 -9.43 5.11
C ILE A 148 0.64 -10.38 5.04
N ASN A 149 0.92 -11.10 6.13
CA ASN A 149 2.04 -12.03 6.19
C ASN A 149 1.68 -13.41 5.59
N PRO A 150 2.67 -14.33 5.44
CA PRO A 150 2.44 -15.67 4.89
C PRO A 150 1.37 -16.50 5.62
N GLU A 151 1.15 -16.26 6.91
CA GLU A 151 0.13 -16.90 7.73
C GLU A 151 -1.25 -16.25 7.55
N GLY A 152 -1.37 -15.20 6.74
CA GLY A 152 -2.60 -14.47 6.48
C GLY A 152 -3.02 -13.51 7.57
N LYS A 153 -2.09 -13.06 8.41
CA LYS A 153 -2.34 -12.02 9.41
C LYS A 153 -1.92 -10.65 8.90
N ILE A 154 -2.68 -9.64 9.25
CA ILE A 154 -2.34 -8.24 8.98
C ILE A 154 -1.13 -7.86 9.83
N VAL A 155 -0.05 -7.41 9.20
CA VAL A 155 1.17 -6.95 9.88
C VAL A 155 1.39 -5.45 9.74
N MET A 156 0.63 -4.79 8.87
CA MET A 156 0.56 -3.33 8.74
C MET A 156 -0.77 -2.93 8.14
N ARG A 157 -1.25 -1.77 8.56
CA ARG A 157 -2.39 -1.03 7.98
C ARG A 157 -1.97 0.43 7.78
N THR A 158 -2.34 1.04 6.66
CA THR A 158 -1.95 2.42 6.36
C THR A 158 -2.75 2.97 5.18
N VAL A 159 -2.80 4.30 5.05
CA VAL A 159 -3.25 4.99 3.82
C VAL A 159 -2.07 5.56 3.02
N MET A 160 -0.84 5.31 3.47
CA MET A 160 0.38 5.88 2.91
C MET A 160 1.25 4.81 2.26
N VAL A 161 1.45 4.89 0.94
CA VAL A 161 2.27 3.92 0.18
C VAL A 161 3.74 3.91 0.63
N GLU A 162 4.26 5.04 1.11
CA GLU A 162 5.64 5.18 1.62
C GLU A 162 5.90 4.28 2.83
N LYS A 163 4.89 4.09 3.68
CA LYS A 163 4.97 3.17 4.83
C LYS A 163 5.02 1.71 4.38
N ILE A 164 4.28 1.35 3.33
CA ILE A 164 4.37 0.02 2.71
C ILE A 164 5.77 -0.21 2.15
N GLU A 165 6.32 0.76 1.40
CA GLU A 165 7.68 0.68 0.85
C GLU A 165 8.72 0.43 1.95
N LYS A 166 8.68 1.26 3.00
CA LYS A 166 9.61 1.13 4.16
C LYS A 166 9.49 -0.24 4.80
N LYS A 167 8.27 -0.71 5.05
CA LYS A 167 8.05 -2.02 5.70
C LYS A 167 8.51 -3.20 4.84
N LEU A 168 8.28 -3.17 3.54
CA LEU A 168 8.79 -4.18 2.62
C LEU A 168 10.33 -4.20 2.60
N ALA A 169 10.98 -3.03 2.58
CA ALA A 169 12.44 -2.94 2.63
C ALA A 169 13.01 -3.56 3.90
N GLU A 170 12.40 -3.30 5.08
CA GLU A 170 12.78 -3.91 6.37
C GLU A 170 12.66 -5.44 6.31
N LEU A 171 11.53 -5.97 5.84
CA LEU A 171 11.29 -7.41 5.76
C LEU A 171 12.28 -8.13 4.85
N MET A 172 12.61 -7.53 3.70
CA MET A 172 13.57 -8.12 2.76
C MET A 172 15.03 -8.08 3.28
N GLN A 173 15.40 -7.09 4.10
CA GLN A 173 16.71 -7.07 4.76
C GLN A 173 16.82 -8.17 5.81
N LEU A 174 15.77 -8.39 6.60
CA LEU A 174 15.73 -9.46 7.59
C LEU A 174 15.85 -10.85 6.96
N SER A 175 15.16 -11.08 5.85
CA SER A 175 15.22 -12.37 5.13
C SER A 175 16.63 -12.67 4.61
N LYS A 176 17.33 -11.68 4.04
CA LYS A 176 18.73 -11.83 3.59
C LYS A 176 19.69 -12.14 4.73
N SER A 177 19.49 -11.51 5.89
CA SER A 177 20.32 -11.76 7.08
C SER A 177 20.11 -13.17 7.64
N CYS A 178 18.87 -13.64 7.67
CA CYS A 178 18.53 -15.00 8.13
C CYS A 178 19.13 -16.09 7.21
N CYS A 179 19.07 -15.90 5.88
CA CYS A 179 19.68 -16.82 4.92
C CYS A 179 21.20 -16.92 5.08
N ARG A 180 21.90 -15.79 5.36
CA ARG A 180 23.36 -15.81 5.59
C ARG A 180 23.76 -16.55 6.86
N LEU A 181 22.94 -16.51 7.90
CA LEU A 181 23.21 -17.22 9.16
C LEU A 181 23.00 -18.73 9.06
N LYS A 182 22.12 -19.20 8.17
CA LYS A 182 21.88 -20.63 7.93
C LYS A 182 22.89 -21.26 6.95
N ALA A 183 23.67 -20.47 6.24
CA ALA A 183 24.67 -20.90 5.27
C ALA A 183 26.09 -21.00 5.86
N LYS A 184 26.25 -20.73 7.17
CA LYS A 184 27.46 -20.99 7.95
C LYS A 184 27.27 -22.18 8.88
#